data_e9ea5faa15bb2f858e5d97e83ea14777
#
_entry.id   e9ea5faa15bb2f858e5d97e83ea14777
#
_cell.length_a   1.000
_cell.length_b   1.000
_cell.length_c   1.000
_cell.angle_alpha   90.00
_cell.angle_beta   90.00
_cell.angle_gamma   90.00
#
_symmetry.space_group_name_H-M   'P 1'
#
loop_
_entity.id
_entity.type
_entity.pdbx_description
1 polymer ?
#
loop_
_entity_poly.entity_id
_entity_poly.type
_entity_poly.pdbx_seq_one_letter_code
_entity_poly.pdbx_strand_id
1 'polypeptide(L)'
;YTSAVFKRVLNEPKVFRGGYELFCGHTHFAINHEIDFNGGHIIEHCHAAACGNIWQSNLNICGTPNGYYVYSLNGTNITDCYYKGTFWPRSRQMTLFRASTDFNGESYAADWQLPEDSGAIIANVFNADSRWRVYAVENGVEREMRRVKNQGQDAFATGYHHRYSKS
;
A
#
# COMPACT_ATOMS: atom_id res chain seq x y z
N TYR A 1 14.27 -3.05 -4.31
CA TYR A 1 15.43 -3.89 -4.76
C TYR A 1 16.62 -3.58 -3.87
N THR A 2 16.67 -4.21 -2.70
CA THR A 2 17.78 -4.02 -1.76
C THR A 2 18.99 -4.77 -2.31
N SER A 3 19.91 -4.08 -2.92
CA SER A 3 21.12 -4.69 -3.47
C SER A 3 21.95 -5.36 -2.35
N ALA A 4 22.76 -6.37 -2.70
CA ALA A 4 23.67 -7.02 -1.77
C ALA A 4 24.64 -6.01 -1.10
N VAL A 5 24.99 -4.95 -1.80
CA VAL A 5 25.81 -3.84 -1.28
C VAL A 5 25.08 -3.10 -0.17
N PHE A 6 23.79 -2.78 -0.36
CA PHE A 6 22.98 -2.09 0.62
C PHE A 6 22.79 -2.94 1.88
N LYS A 7 22.46 -4.23 1.74
CA LYS A 7 22.39 -5.17 2.87
C LYS A 7 23.71 -5.27 3.64
N ARG A 8 24.84 -5.21 2.94
CA ARG A 8 26.15 -5.19 3.58
C ARG A 8 26.36 -3.91 4.41
N VAL A 9 25.96 -2.74 3.87
CA VAL A 9 26.03 -1.47 4.62
C VAL A 9 25.14 -1.48 5.86
N LEU A 10 23.93 -2.02 5.77
CA LEU A 10 23.03 -2.17 6.91
C LEU A 10 23.60 -3.07 8.02
N ASN A 11 24.42 -4.03 7.65
CA ASN A 11 25.07 -4.95 8.60
C ASN A 11 26.36 -4.38 9.25
N GLU A 12 26.76 -3.15 8.90
CA GLU A 12 27.93 -2.51 9.50
C GLU A 12 27.62 -1.99 10.93
N PRO A 13 28.13 -2.60 12.00
CA PRO A 13 27.71 -2.29 13.39
C PRO A 13 28.02 -0.86 13.82
N LYS A 14 28.92 -0.18 13.10
CA LYS A 14 29.34 1.19 13.39
C LYS A 14 28.45 2.27 12.77
N VAL A 15 27.66 1.90 11.77
CA VAL A 15 26.86 2.84 10.99
C VAL A 15 25.46 2.99 11.56
N PHE A 16 24.87 1.89 12.01
CA PHE A 16 23.49 1.87 12.47
C PHE A 16 23.38 1.33 13.89
N ARG A 17 23.18 2.22 14.85
CA ARG A 17 22.85 1.88 16.23
C ARG A 17 21.43 2.31 16.53
N GLY A 18 20.51 1.38 16.58
CA GLY A 18 19.09 1.62 16.86
C GLY A 18 18.21 1.32 15.67
N GLY A 19 16.91 1.58 15.82
CA GLY A 19 15.95 1.43 14.75
C GLY A 19 16.13 2.52 13.67
N TYR A 20 15.92 2.17 12.43
CA TYR A 20 15.91 3.10 11.30
C TYR A 20 14.84 2.66 10.31
N GLU A 21 14.37 3.61 9.54
CA GLU A 21 13.39 3.44 8.50
C GLU A 21 14.02 3.82 7.16
N LEU A 22 13.61 3.15 6.09
CA LEU A 22 14.04 3.47 4.73
C LEU A 22 12.89 4.12 3.96
N PHE A 23 13.21 5.12 3.18
CA PHE A 23 12.25 5.77 2.31
C PHE A 23 12.75 5.71 0.88
N CYS A 24 11.89 5.25 -0.01
CA CYS A 24 12.18 5.21 -1.44
C CYS A 24 10.95 5.62 -2.26
N GLY A 25 11.13 5.73 -3.55
CA GLY A 25 10.10 6.09 -4.50
C GLY A 25 10.40 5.49 -5.86
N HIS A 26 10.02 6.19 -6.93
CA HIS A 26 10.29 5.84 -8.33
C HIS A 26 9.39 4.75 -8.92
N THR A 27 9.01 3.75 -8.15
CA THR A 27 8.20 2.62 -8.65
C THR A 27 6.73 2.96 -8.86
N HIS A 28 6.26 4.10 -8.36
CA HIS A 28 4.87 4.54 -8.35
C HIS A 28 3.90 3.57 -7.62
N PHE A 29 4.42 2.82 -6.67
CA PHE A 29 3.64 1.94 -5.80
C PHE A 29 3.75 2.39 -4.35
N ALA A 30 2.64 2.31 -3.62
CA ALA A 30 2.63 2.42 -2.16
C ALA A 30 2.82 1.03 -1.57
N ILE A 31 4.02 0.70 -1.15
CA ILE A 31 4.34 -0.60 -0.57
C ILE A 31 5.28 -0.41 0.62
N ASN A 32 4.99 -1.11 1.72
CA ASN A 32 5.92 -1.27 2.82
C ASN A 32 6.58 -2.65 2.71
N HIS A 33 7.88 -2.68 2.46
CA HIS A 33 8.66 -3.90 2.41
C HIS A 33 9.31 -4.14 3.75
N GLU A 34 9.10 -5.33 4.29
CA GLU A 34 9.76 -5.79 5.49
C GLU A 34 11.07 -6.48 5.11
N ILE A 35 12.17 -6.01 5.67
CA ILE A 35 13.52 -6.46 5.35
C ILE A 35 14.19 -6.98 6.61
N ASP A 36 14.42 -8.28 6.64
CA ASP A 36 15.22 -8.92 7.69
C ASP A 36 16.70 -8.89 7.32
N PHE A 37 17.54 -8.60 8.30
CA PHE A 37 18.98 -8.63 8.15
C PHE A 37 19.65 -9.10 9.46
N ASN A 38 20.94 -9.41 9.43
CA ASN A 38 21.69 -9.84 10.61
C ASN A 38 21.84 -8.71 11.63
N GLY A 39 20.90 -8.57 12.52
CA GLY A 39 20.90 -7.51 13.54
C GLY A 39 19.57 -6.82 13.72
N GLY A 40 18.58 -7.15 12.88
CA GLY A 40 17.25 -6.57 13.07
C GLY A 40 16.30 -6.70 11.90
N HIS A 41 15.26 -5.93 12.02
CA HIS A 41 14.17 -5.82 11.06
C HIS A 41 13.92 -4.34 10.77
N ILE A 42 13.74 -3.99 9.51
CA ILE A 42 13.41 -2.64 9.07
C ILE A 42 12.24 -2.66 8.12
N ILE A 43 11.59 -1.51 8.00
CA ILE A 43 10.57 -1.29 6.99
C ILE A 43 11.11 -0.29 5.96
N GLU A 44 11.04 -0.69 4.69
CA GLU A 44 11.27 0.19 3.56
C GLU A 44 9.92 0.73 3.08
N HIS A 45 9.72 2.01 3.26
CA HIS A 45 8.54 2.73 2.79
C HIS A 45 8.74 3.18 1.35
N CYS A 46 8.17 2.45 0.41
CA CYS A 46 8.14 2.84 -0.98
C CYS A 46 6.91 3.71 -1.26
N HIS A 47 7.13 4.94 -1.67
CA HIS A 47 6.08 5.93 -1.82
C HIS A 47 5.48 5.90 -3.22
N ALA A 48 4.13 5.94 -3.27
CA ALA A 48 3.39 6.15 -4.50
C ALA A 48 3.67 7.54 -5.08
N ALA A 49 3.42 7.69 -6.38
CA ALA A 49 3.64 8.94 -7.08
C ALA A 49 2.48 9.93 -6.88
N ALA A 50 2.82 11.19 -6.67
CA ALA A 50 1.85 12.28 -6.66
C ALA A 50 1.18 12.52 -8.02
N CYS A 51 1.81 12.07 -9.10
CA CYS A 51 1.33 12.20 -10.48
C CYS A 51 0.49 11.01 -10.98
N GLY A 52 0.26 9.99 -10.14
CA GLY A 52 -0.41 8.77 -10.54
C GLY A 52 0.42 7.89 -11.49
N ASN A 53 -0.27 7.05 -12.27
CA ASN A 53 0.38 6.17 -13.23
C ASN A 53 0.81 6.94 -14.47
N ILE A 54 2.11 7.25 -14.54
CA ILE A 54 2.76 7.88 -15.71
C ILE A 54 2.03 9.15 -16.21
N TRP A 55 1.59 10.01 -15.28
CA TRP A 55 0.91 11.29 -15.58
C TRP A 55 -0.47 11.17 -16.26
N GLN A 56 -0.99 9.96 -16.39
CA GLN A 56 -2.22 9.71 -17.15
C GLN A 56 -3.43 9.38 -16.29
N SER A 57 -3.28 9.34 -14.97
CA SER A 57 -4.32 8.83 -14.09
C SER A 57 -4.33 9.55 -12.73
N ASN A 58 -5.49 9.54 -12.08
CA ASN A 58 -5.68 9.98 -10.70
C ASN A 58 -5.40 8.86 -9.67
N LEU A 59 -5.01 7.67 -10.14
CA LEU A 59 -4.70 6.51 -9.34
C LEU A 59 -3.33 5.95 -9.72
N ASN A 60 -2.59 5.50 -8.73
CA ASN A 60 -1.44 4.63 -8.93
C ASN A 60 -1.93 3.19 -9.17
N ILE A 61 -1.11 2.36 -9.80
CA ILE A 61 -1.50 0.98 -10.14
C ILE A 61 -1.77 0.10 -8.89
N CYS A 62 -1.24 0.48 -7.73
CA CYS A 62 -1.55 -0.13 -6.45
C CYS A 62 -2.89 0.33 -5.85
N GLY A 63 -3.67 1.16 -6.56
CA GLY A 63 -4.97 1.66 -6.12
C GLY A 63 -4.92 2.88 -5.20
N THR A 64 -3.74 3.37 -4.83
CA THR A 64 -3.65 4.62 -4.07
C THR A 64 -3.96 5.82 -4.96
N PRO A 65 -4.75 6.80 -4.50
CA PRO A 65 -4.93 8.05 -5.24
C PRO A 65 -3.61 8.80 -5.36
N ASN A 66 -3.55 9.77 -6.28
CA ASN A 66 -2.42 10.70 -6.31
C ASN A 66 -2.28 11.40 -4.96
N GLY A 67 -1.09 11.43 -4.41
CA GLY A 67 -0.90 11.97 -3.07
C GLY A 67 0.53 11.85 -2.57
N TYR A 68 0.67 11.97 -1.27
CA TYR A 68 1.97 11.96 -0.60
C TYR A 68 1.82 11.43 0.85
N TYR A 69 2.93 11.06 1.43
CA TYR A 69 2.99 10.66 2.83
C TYR A 69 3.33 11.83 3.73
N VAL A 70 2.74 11.87 4.90
CA VAL A 70 3.04 12.83 5.95
C VAL A 70 3.56 12.06 7.15
N TYR A 71 4.75 12.42 7.60
CA TYR A 71 5.40 11.84 8.77
C TYR A 71 5.57 12.91 9.84
N SER A 72 5.16 12.59 11.05
CA SER A 72 5.48 13.40 12.23
C SER A 72 6.66 12.79 12.95
N LEU A 73 7.64 13.60 13.28
CA LEU A 73 8.88 13.16 13.92
C LEU A 73 9.04 13.77 15.30
N ASN A 74 9.51 12.96 16.25
CA ASN A 74 10.04 13.44 17.52
C ASN A 74 11.50 12.95 17.66
N GLY A 75 12.45 13.86 17.44
CA GLY A 75 13.84 13.48 17.24
C GLY A 75 13.99 12.60 16.01
N THR A 76 14.44 11.37 16.18
CA THR A 76 14.60 10.37 15.12
C THR A 76 13.43 9.40 15.01
N ASN A 77 12.43 9.52 15.88
CA ASN A 77 11.30 8.58 15.93
C ASN A 77 10.12 9.09 15.11
N ILE A 78 9.55 8.25 14.26
CA ILE A 78 8.28 8.50 13.62
C ILE A 78 7.16 8.29 14.65
N THR A 79 6.40 9.35 14.92
CA THR A 79 5.29 9.32 15.89
C THR A 79 3.92 9.23 15.25
N ASP A 80 3.81 9.61 13.99
CA ASP A 80 2.58 9.50 13.20
C ASP A 80 2.94 9.39 11.71
N CYS A 81 2.15 8.63 10.96
CA CYS A 81 2.30 8.51 9.53
C CYS A 81 0.93 8.28 8.89
N TYR A 82 0.63 9.03 7.84
CA TYR A 82 -0.57 8.80 7.05
C TYR A 82 -0.37 9.15 5.58
N TYR A 83 -1.19 8.54 4.72
CA TYR A 83 -1.25 8.90 3.32
C TYR A 83 -2.22 10.06 3.12
N LYS A 84 -1.82 11.09 2.39
CA LYS A 84 -2.66 12.23 2.03
C LYS A 84 -2.93 12.21 0.53
N GLY A 85 -4.10 11.70 0.14
CA GLY A 85 -4.60 11.87 -1.22
C GLY A 85 -4.86 13.35 -1.52
N THR A 86 -4.44 13.84 -2.70
CA THR A 86 -4.44 15.26 -3.06
C THR A 86 -5.81 15.93 -2.87
N PHE A 87 -6.89 15.24 -3.25
CA PHE A 87 -8.26 15.76 -3.13
C PHE A 87 -9.08 15.06 -2.04
N TRP A 88 -8.45 14.22 -1.22
CA TRP A 88 -9.13 13.42 -0.21
C TRP A 88 -8.83 13.92 1.20
N PRO A 89 -9.78 13.81 2.14
CA PRO A 89 -9.52 14.13 3.54
C PRO A 89 -8.51 13.14 4.14
N ARG A 90 -7.81 13.57 5.19
CA ARG A 90 -6.87 12.71 5.95
C ARG A 90 -7.54 11.42 6.44
N SER A 91 -8.81 11.45 6.80
CA SER A 91 -9.56 10.29 7.29
C SER A 91 -9.72 9.18 6.26
N ARG A 92 -9.53 9.45 4.97
CA ARG A 92 -9.66 8.45 3.92
C ARG A 92 -8.32 7.77 3.66
N GLN A 93 -8.11 6.63 4.31
CA GLN A 93 -6.88 5.84 4.25
C GLN A 93 -7.03 4.52 3.49
N MET A 94 -8.20 4.28 2.91
CA MET A 94 -8.47 3.04 2.18
C MET A 94 -9.55 3.23 1.11
N THR A 95 -9.58 2.31 0.17
CA THR A 95 -10.70 2.09 -0.77
C THR A 95 -11.35 0.76 -0.46
N LEU A 96 -12.68 0.72 -0.51
CA LEU A 96 -13.48 -0.48 -0.31
C LEU A 96 -14.20 -0.84 -1.60
N PHE A 97 -14.25 -2.12 -1.92
CA PHE A 97 -15.06 -2.65 -3.01
C PHE A 97 -15.50 -4.10 -2.72
N ARG A 98 -16.56 -4.54 -3.37
CA ARG A 98 -17.03 -5.92 -3.26
C ARG A 98 -16.21 -6.80 -4.20
N ALA A 99 -15.94 -8.04 -3.79
CA ALA A 99 -15.25 -9.02 -4.65
C ALA A 99 -15.98 -9.28 -5.97
N SER A 100 -17.32 -9.22 -5.95
CA SER A 100 -18.16 -9.37 -7.14
C SER A 100 -18.27 -8.11 -8.01
N THR A 101 -17.56 -7.02 -7.66
CA THR A 101 -17.63 -5.80 -8.47
C THR A 101 -16.92 -6.02 -9.79
N ASP A 102 -17.66 -5.77 -10.87
CA ASP A 102 -17.15 -5.75 -12.23
C ASP A 102 -16.80 -4.30 -12.63
N PHE A 103 -15.70 -4.14 -13.30
CA PHE A 103 -15.29 -2.88 -13.91
C PHE A 103 -14.86 -3.15 -15.35
N ASN A 104 -15.69 -2.73 -16.30
CA ASN A 104 -15.48 -2.96 -17.73
C ASN A 104 -15.36 -4.44 -18.14
N GLY A 105 -16.10 -5.33 -17.51
CA GLY A 105 -16.07 -6.75 -17.79
C GLY A 105 -14.92 -7.52 -17.16
N GLU A 106 -14.17 -6.88 -16.25
CA GLU A 106 -13.10 -7.52 -15.48
C GLU A 106 -13.53 -7.67 -14.02
N SER A 107 -13.53 -8.90 -13.52
CA SER A 107 -13.82 -9.18 -12.12
C SER A 107 -12.62 -8.87 -11.23
N TYR A 108 -12.83 -8.07 -10.19
CA TYR A 108 -11.81 -7.81 -9.18
C TYR A 108 -11.44 -9.03 -8.36
N ALA A 109 -12.33 -10.01 -8.28
CA ALA A 109 -12.08 -11.22 -7.53
C ALA A 109 -11.05 -12.14 -8.18
N ALA A 110 -10.91 -12.11 -9.50
CA ALA A 110 -10.00 -12.99 -10.23
C ALA A 110 -8.55 -12.83 -9.79
N ASP A 111 -8.09 -11.58 -9.61
CA ASP A 111 -6.71 -11.27 -9.20
C ASP A 111 -6.42 -11.64 -7.73
N TRP A 112 -7.48 -11.82 -6.92
CA TRP A 112 -7.40 -12.10 -5.50
C TRP A 112 -7.64 -13.57 -5.15
N GLN A 113 -7.90 -14.40 -6.14
CA GLN A 113 -8.29 -15.81 -5.96
C GLN A 113 -9.49 -15.99 -5.01
N LEU A 114 -10.40 -15.02 -5.03
CA LEU A 114 -11.65 -15.08 -4.30
C LEU A 114 -12.77 -15.50 -5.25
N PRO A 115 -13.75 -16.27 -4.79
CA PRO A 115 -14.95 -16.55 -5.58
C PRO A 115 -15.64 -15.22 -5.95
N GLU A 116 -16.04 -15.07 -7.21
CA GLU A 116 -16.67 -13.84 -7.72
C GLU A 116 -17.99 -13.51 -7.00
N ASP A 117 -18.70 -14.53 -6.56
CA ASP A 117 -19.96 -14.45 -5.83
C ASP A 117 -19.81 -14.49 -4.31
N SER A 118 -18.59 -14.42 -3.79
CA SER A 118 -18.30 -14.59 -2.36
C SER A 118 -18.99 -13.58 -1.44
N GLY A 119 -19.46 -12.46 -1.99
CA GLY A 119 -19.97 -11.33 -1.19
C GLY A 119 -18.90 -10.65 -0.33
N ALA A 120 -17.64 -11.06 -0.47
CA ALA A 120 -16.52 -10.50 0.31
C ALA A 120 -16.33 -9.02 0.00
N ILE A 121 -15.98 -8.27 1.04
CA ILE A 121 -15.54 -6.88 0.93
C ILE A 121 -14.02 -6.87 0.98
N ILE A 122 -13.42 -6.20 0.01
CA ILE A 122 -11.98 -6.01 -0.08
C ILE A 122 -11.64 -4.58 0.33
N ALA A 123 -10.67 -4.44 1.24
CA ALA A 123 -10.13 -3.15 1.66
C ALA A 123 -8.69 -3.01 1.12
N ASN A 124 -8.47 -2.03 0.26
CA ASN A 124 -7.13 -1.61 -0.12
C ASN A 124 -6.69 -0.48 0.81
N VAL A 125 -5.78 -0.77 1.73
CA VAL A 125 -5.30 0.17 2.75
C VAL A 125 -3.97 0.75 2.29
N PHE A 126 -3.91 2.08 2.13
CA PHE A 126 -2.84 2.76 1.38
C PHE A 126 -1.44 2.72 2.00
N ASN A 127 -1.34 2.53 3.30
CA ASN A 127 -0.05 2.58 4.01
C ASN A 127 0.10 1.44 5.01
N ALA A 128 -0.61 0.33 4.81
CA ALA A 128 -0.56 -0.79 5.75
C ALA A 128 0.77 -1.55 5.66
N ASP A 129 1.32 -1.89 6.82
CA ASP A 129 2.38 -2.87 7.00
C ASP A 129 1.89 -4.03 7.86
N SER A 130 2.77 -4.94 8.30
CA SER A 130 2.39 -6.11 9.11
C SER A 130 1.82 -5.77 10.48
N ARG A 131 2.10 -4.57 10.99
CA ARG A 131 1.62 -4.08 12.30
C ARG A 131 0.18 -3.62 12.28
N TRP A 132 -0.39 -3.37 11.09
CA TRP A 132 -1.76 -2.87 10.93
C TRP A 132 -2.80 -3.97 11.11
N ARG A 133 -3.90 -3.61 11.77
CA ARG A 133 -5.11 -4.41 11.89
C ARG A 133 -6.26 -3.64 11.28
N VAL A 134 -7.08 -4.30 10.49
CA VAL A 134 -8.25 -3.71 9.82
C VAL A 134 -9.50 -4.45 10.29
N TYR A 135 -10.51 -3.71 10.69
CA TYR A 135 -11.74 -4.26 11.21
C TYR A 135 -12.92 -3.78 10.37
N ALA A 136 -13.81 -4.71 10.04
CA ALA A 136 -15.15 -4.39 9.55
C ALA A 136 -16.08 -4.27 10.75
N VAL A 137 -16.88 -3.20 10.78
CA VAL A 137 -17.89 -3.00 11.82
C VAL A 137 -19.26 -3.13 11.18
N GLU A 138 -20.03 -4.12 11.58
CA GLU A 138 -21.39 -4.35 11.10
C GLU A 138 -22.34 -4.48 12.30
N ASN A 139 -23.36 -3.63 12.37
CA ASN A 139 -24.32 -3.62 13.48
C ASN A 139 -23.66 -3.53 14.88
N GLY A 140 -22.58 -2.78 14.98
CA GLY A 140 -21.82 -2.61 16.23
C GLY A 140 -20.91 -3.78 16.59
N VAL A 141 -20.81 -4.80 15.74
CA VAL A 141 -19.91 -5.94 15.92
C VAL A 141 -18.66 -5.75 15.07
N GLU A 142 -17.51 -5.77 15.71
CA GLU A 142 -16.20 -5.69 15.05
C GLU A 142 -15.73 -7.09 14.62
N ARG A 143 -15.23 -7.19 13.39
CA ARG A 143 -14.61 -8.40 12.87
C ARG A 143 -13.31 -8.04 12.18
N GLU A 144 -12.21 -8.67 12.60
CA GLU A 144 -10.91 -8.47 11.94
C GLU A 144 -10.96 -8.99 10.50
N MET A 145 -10.52 -8.17 9.55
CA MET A 145 -10.39 -8.54 8.15
C MET A 145 -9.12 -9.35 7.93
N ARG A 146 -9.23 -10.43 7.18
CA ARG A 146 -8.07 -11.24 6.83
C ARG A 146 -7.19 -10.53 5.82
N ARG A 147 -5.91 -10.36 6.13
CA ARG A 147 -4.93 -9.87 5.16
C ARG A 147 -4.71 -10.90 4.06
N VAL A 148 -4.85 -10.48 2.81
CA VAL A 148 -4.49 -11.28 1.64
C VAL A 148 -3.22 -10.72 1.02
N LYS A 149 -2.35 -11.61 0.55
CA LYS A 149 -1.12 -11.22 -0.11
C LYS A 149 -1.46 -10.77 -1.53
N ASN A 150 -1.20 -9.51 -1.83
CA ASN A 150 -1.35 -8.96 -3.16
C ASN A 150 -0.03 -9.07 -3.94
N GLN A 151 -0.13 -9.20 -5.25
CA GLN A 151 1.01 -9.19 -6.16
C GLN A 151 1.44 -7.77 -6.61
N GLY A 152 0.99 -6.74 -5.91
CA GLY A 152 1.40 -5.35 -6.14
C GLY A 152 0.46 -4.54 -7.04
N GLN A 153 -0.55 -5.16 -7.66
CA GLN A 153 -1.56 -4.47 -8.46
C GLN A 153 -2.91 -4.48 -7.76
N ASP A 154 -3.63 -3.37 -7.83
CA ASP A 154 -5.00 -3.28 -7.36
C ASP A 154 -5.95 -3.57 -8.52
N ALA A 155 -6.93 -4.45 -8.31
CA ALA A 155 -7.84 -4.87 -9.38
C ALA A 155 -8.68 -3.69 -9.92
N PHE A 156 -9.13 -2.78 -9.05
CA PHE A 156 -9.85 -1.59 -9.47
C PHE A 156 -8.96 -0.68 -10.33
N ALA A 157 -7.72 -0.43 -9.89
CA ALA A 157 -6.78 0.41 -10.63
C ALA A 157 -6.42 -0.21 -11.99
N THR A 158 -6.28 -1.53 -12.05
CA THR A 158 -6.05 -2.26 -13.29
C THR A 158 -7.20 -2.05 -14.27
N GLY A 159 -8.43 -2.32 -13.88
CA GLY A 159 -9.60 -2.10 -14.71
C GLY A 159 -9.79 -0.62 -15.10
N TYR A 160 -9.53 0.30 -14.17
CA TYR A 160 -9.57 1.74 -14.43
C TYR A 160 -8.57 2.18 -15.51
N HIS A 161 -7.33 1.68 -15.45
CA HIS A 161 -6.30 2.01 -16.44
C HIS A 161 -6.58 1.36 -17.80
N HIS A 162 -7.10 0.15 -17.86
CA HIS A 162 -7.50 -0.49 -19.11
C HIS A 162 -8.53 0.32 -19.89
N ARG A 163 -9.40 1.04 -19.19
CA ARG A 163 -10.40 1.92 -19.83
C ARG A 163 -9.74 3.05 -20.62
N TYR A 164 -8.64 3.62 -20.11
CA TYR A 164 -7.96 4.75 -20.74
C TYR A 164 -6.93 4.34 -21.79
N SER A 165 -6.47 3.09 -21.77
CA SER A 165 -5.53 2.60 -22.78
C SER A 165 -6.21 2.15 -24.06
N LYS A 166 -7.53 2.00 -24.07
CA LYS A 166 -8.33 1.61 -25.25
C LYS A 166 -9.05 2.79 -25.93
N SER A 167 -8.88 3.99 -25.41
CA SER A 167 -9.36 5.25 -25.98
C SER A 167 -8.20 6.02 -26.63
#